data_6cd9334513a47a91e7b43fbc2ed65e2b
#
_entry.id   6cd9334513a47a91e7b43fbc2ed65e2b
#
_cell.length_a   1.000
_cell.length_b   1.000
_cell.length_c   1.000
_cell.angle_alpha   90.00
_cell.angle_beta   90.00
_cell.angle_gamma   90.00
#
_symmetry.space_group_name_H-M   'P 1'
#
loop_
_entity.id
_entity.type
_entity.pdbx_description
1 polymer ?
#
loop_
_entity_poly.entity_id
_entity_poly.type
_entity_poly.pdbx_seq_one_letter_code
_entity_poly.pdbx_strand_id
1 'polypeptide(L)'
;MASYTHIKKFGNIMVDLETLSTHTNASIIEIAAVEFNKENGEIGDIFHQCIDVSDWTENKRHIEGSTLLWWMEQDKVLLNKYKNHNSKLHTVLQRFREFYNEHTLNGNNEETVLWGNGSTMDITILQSAYEHFKEPTPWKYWVVNDVRTIVNLNPEIKKNCTFEGDKHDPVDDCRHQIKYLVETLKSIQK
;
A
#
# COMPACT_ATOMS: atom_id res chain seq x y z
N MET A 1 4.03 -34.63 -14.18
CA MET A 1 4.93 -33.49 -13.96
C MET A 1 4.06 -32.24 -14.03
N ALA A 2 3.80 -31.62 -12.90
CA ALA A 2 3.06 -30.35 -12.89
C ALA A 2 3.98 -29.27 -13.47
N SER A 3 3.55 -28.63 -14.55
CA SER A 3 4.24 -27.46 -15.10
C SER A 3 4.11 -26.34 -14.08
N TYR A 4 5.16 -26.01 -13.38
CA TYR A 4 5.25 -24.75 -12.64
C TYR A 4 5.23 -23.63 -13.70
N THR A 5 4.07 -23.01 -13.87
CA THR A 5 4.00 -21.72 -14.55
C THR A 5 4.87 -20.78 -13.72
N HIS A 6 6.00 -20.34 -14.29
CA HIS A 6 6.78 -19.26 -13.73
C HIS A 6 5.88 -18.03 -13.66
N ILE A 7 5.38 -17.72 -12.46
CA ILE A 7 4.68 -16.46 -12.21
C ILE A 7 5.72 -15.37 -12.45
N LYS A 8 5.49 -14.54 -13.45
CA LYS A 8 6.38 -13.44 -13.82
C LYS A 8 6.33 -12.42 -12.66
N LYS A 9 7.43 -12.25 -11.95
CA LYS A 9 7.55 -11.29 -10.87
C LYS A 9 8.08 -9.97 -11.39
N PHE A 10 7.47 -8.86 -10.97
CA PHE A 10 7.82 -7.54 -11.47
C PHE A 10 8.79 -6.79 -10.56
N GLY A 11 8.93 -7.21 -9.31
CA GLY A 11 9.86 -6.64 -8.34
C GLY A 11 9.53 -5.19 -7.93
N ASN A 12 8.30 -4.75 -8.13
CA ASN A 12 7.79 -3.47 -7.65
C ASN A 12 6.44 -3.69 -6.99
N ILE A 13 6.25 -3.15 -5.79
CA ILE A 13 5.02 -3.27 -4.99
C ILE A 13 4.59 -1.87 -4.58
N MET A 14 3.39 -1.45 -5.01
CA MET A 14 2.73 -0.23 -4.57
C MET A 14 1.94 -0.52 -3.31
N VAL A 15 2.06 0.31 -2.28
CA VAL A 15 1.30 0.20 -1.02
C VAL A 15 0.48 1.44 -0.80
N ASP A 16 -0.74 1.24 -0.34
CA ASP A 16 -1.65 2.27 0.15
C ASP A 16 -2.33 1.80 1.44
N LEU A 17 -2.48 2.69 2.39
CA LEU A 17 -3.07 2.41 3.71
C LEU A 17 -4.28 3.31 3.96
N GLU A 18 -5.32 2.72 4.53
CA GLU A 18 -6.36 3.49 5.18
C GLU A 18 -6.11 3.51 6.70
N THR A 19 -6.22 4.70 7.29
CA THR A 19 -5.81 4.92 8.69
C THR A 19 -6.79 5.82 9.44
N LEU A 20 -6.75 5.76 10.77
CA LEU A 20 -7.52 6.64 11.66
C LEU A 20 -6.71 7.85 12.15
N SER A 21 -5.56 8.11 11.57
CA SER A 21 -4.70 9.25 11.91
C SER A 21 -3.67 9.50 10.81
N THR A 22 -3.08 10.69 10.81
CA THR A 22 -1.93 11.05 9.96
C THR A 22 -0.58 10.92 10.69
N HIS A 23 -0.58 10.50 11.95
CA HIS A 23 0.64 10.28 12.74
C HIS A 23 1.37 9.01 12.29
N THR A 24 2.69 8.98 12.50
CA THR A 24 3.53 7.81 12.13
C THR A 24 3.10 6.51 12.81
N ASN A 25 2.52 6.59 14.02
CA ASN A 25 1.96 5.45 14.74
C ASN A 25 0.44 5.32 14.58
N ALA A 26 -0.13 5.80 13.48
CA ALA A 26 -1.56 5.74 13.19
C ALA A 26 -2.13 4.32 13.31
N SER A 27 -3.36 4.21 13.80
CA SER A 27 -4.13 2.98 13.72
C SER A 27 -4.49 2.71 12.26
N ILE A 28 -4.03 1.56 11.74
CA ILE A 28 -4.29 1.11 10.38
C ILE A 28 -5.62 0.35 10.38
N ILE A 29 -6.49 0.67 9.43
CA ILE A 29 -7.78 0.00 9.27
C ILE A 29 -7.83 -0.89 8.03
N GLU A 30 -6.92 -0.63 7.06
CA GLU A 30 -6.84 -1.39 5.82
C GLU A 30 -5.45 -1.28 5.20
N ILE A 31 -4.98 -2.35 4.57
CA ILE A 31 -3.71 -2.42 3.85
C ILE A 31 -3.98 -2.99 2.47
N ALA A 32 -3.58 -2.27 1.43
CA ALA A 32 -3.48 -2.79 0.08
C ALA A 32 -2.03 -2.76 -0.41
N ALA A 33 -1.68 -3.77 -1.21
CA ALA A 33 -0.43 -3.78 -1.94
C ALA A 33 -0.65 -4.41 -3.31
N VAL A 34 -0.08 -3.79 -4.34
CA VAL A 34 -0.26 -4.19 -5.73
C VAL A 34 1.11 -4.38 -6.37
N GLU A 35 1.40 -5.61 -6.78
CA GLU A 35 2.59 -5.87 -7.60
C GLU A 35 2.39 -5.28 -9.00
N PHE A 36 3.44 -4.67 -9.57
CA PHE A 36 3.35 -4.08 -10.91
C PHE A 36 4.67 -4.05 -11.67
N ASN A 37 4.56 -3.99 -12.98
CA ASN A 37 5.68 -3.75 -13.88
C ASN A 37 5.87 -2.24 -14.09
N LYS A 38 6.99 -1.68 -13.63
CA LYS A 38 7.27 -0.24 -13.72
C LYS A 38 7.51 0.28 -15.15
N GLU A 39 7.78 -0.62 -16.12
CA GLU A 39 8.03 -0.22 -17.51
C GLU A 39 6.74 -0.03 -18.32
N ASN A 40 5.74 -0.88 -18.07
CA ASN A 40 4.50 -0.88 -18.85
C ASN A 40 3.21 -0.66 -18.06
N GLY A 41 3.26 -0.78 -16.72
CA GLY A 41 2.10 -0.64 -15.84
C GLY A 41 1.25 -1.91 -15.70
N GLU A 42 1.75 -3.06 -16.19
CA GLU A 42 1.08 -4.34 -16.00
C GLU A 42 0.92 -4.65 -14.51
N ILE A 43 -0.30 -4.96 -14.08
CA ILE A 43 -0.63 -5.31 -12.71
C ILE A 43 -0.44 -6.81 -12.50
N GLY A 44 0.27 -7.16 -11.44
CA GLY A 44 0.43 -8.53 -10.94
C GLY A 44 -0.55 -8.87 -9.83
N ASP A 45 -0.07 -9.61 -8.84
CA ASP A 45 -0.88 -10.04 -7.72
C ASP A 45 -1.22 -8.88 -6.77
N ILE A 46 -2.33 -9.03 -6.05
CA ILE A 46 -2.88 -8.01 -5.17
C ILE A 46 -3.04 -8.59 -3.76
N PHE A 47 -2.48 -7.90 -2.79
CA PHE A 47 -2.78 -8.08 -1.38
C PHE A 47 -3.79 -7.04 -0.95
N HIS A 48 -4.85 -7.46 -0.26
CA HIS A 48 -5.85 -6.55 0.31
C HIS A 48 -6.45 -7.14 1.58
N GLN A 49 -6.34 -6.43 2.70
CA GLN A 49 -6.84 -6.88 3.99
C GLN A 49 -7.38 -5.70 4.81
N CYS A 50 -8.62 -5.82 5.28
CA CYS A 50 -9.18 -4.96 6.33
C CYS A 50 -8.80 -5.49 7.71
N ILE A 51 -8.64 -4.59 8.67
CA ILE A 51 -8.37 -4.90 10.07
C ILE A 51 -9.68 -4.92 10.85
N ASP A 52 -9.81 -5.86 11.79
CA ASP A 52 -10.93 -5.94 12.73
C ASP A 52 -11.14 -4.61 13.46
N VAL A 53 -12.38 -4.12 13.48
CA VAL A 53 -12.75 -2.85 14.13
C VAL A 53 -12.36 -2.82 15.60
N SER A 54 -12.47 -3.95 16.32
CA SER A 54 -12.07 -4.03 17.72
C SER A 54 -10.56 -3.81 17.87
N ASP A 55 -9.77 -4.29 16.92
CA ASP A 55 -8.30 -4.14 16.95
C ASP A 55 -7.86 -2.68 16.71
N TRP A 56 -8.69 -1.83 16.08
CA TRP A 56 -8.34 -0.42 15.83
C TRP A 56 -8.03 0.33 17.13
N THR A 57 -8.70 -0.03 18.22
CA THR A 57 -8.48 0.57 19.55
C THR A 57 -7.66 -0.32 20.49
N GLU A 58 -7.76 -1.64 20.38
CA GLU A 58 -7.06 -2.61 21.22
C GLU A 58 -5.55 -2.59 21.04
N ASN A 59 -5.08 -2.37 19.79
CA ASN A 59 -3.65 -2.31 19.47
C ASN A 59 -2.96 -1.03 20.01
N LYS A 60 -3.71 -0.08 20.59
CA LYS A 60 -3.20 1.17 21.21
C LYS A 60 -2.39 2.06 20.27
N ARG A 61 -2.62 1.96 18.97
CA ARG A 61 -2.05 2.89 17.99
C ARG A 61 -2.88 4.19 17.97
N HIS A 62 -2.32 5.25 17.39
CA HIS A 62 -2.92 6.58 17.46
C HIS A 62 -4.18 6.68 16.62
N ILE A 63 -5.24 7.24 17.21
CA ILE A 63 -6.50 7.59 16.57
C ILE A 63 -6.71 9.09 16.74
N GLU A 64 -6.96 9.80 15.65
CA GLU A 64 -7.14 11.24 15.62
C GLU A 64 -8.61 11.61 15.39
N GLY A 65 -9.14 12.50 16.24
CA GLY A 65 -10.55 12.88 16.18
C GLY A 65 -10.97 13.50 14.85
N SER A 66 -10.13 14.33 14.25
CA SER A 66 -10.38 14.95 12.94
C SER A 66 -10.49 13.90 11.82
N THR A 67 -9.61 12.89 11.85
CA THR A 67 -9.64 11.78 10.89
C THR A 67 -10.89 10.91 11.07
N LEU A 68 -11.30 10.66 12.34
CA LEU A 68 -12.55 9.95 12.60
C LEU A 68 -13.77 10.71 12.05
N LEU A 69 -13.85 12.03 12.28
CA LEU A 69 -14.94 12.84 11.75
C LEU A 69 -14.97 12.82 10.23
N TRP A 70 -13.80 12.91 9.59
CA TRP A 70 -13.68 12.80 8.14
C TRP A 70 -14.19 11.44 7.63
N TRP A 71 -13.86 10.31 8.30
CA TRP A 71 -14.37 8.99 7.96
C TRP A 71 -15.89 8.92 8.12
N MET A 72 -16.47 9.54 9.13
CA MET A 72 -17.93 9.56 9.35
C MET A 72 -18.69 10.31 8.25
N GLU A 73 -18.03 11.19 7.50
CA GLU A 73 -18.57 11.92 6.37
C GLU A 73 -18.49 11.14 5.04
N GLN A 74 -17.72 10.03 5.01
CA GLN A 74 -17.60 9.20 3.81
C GLN A 74 -18.85 8.37 3.56
N ASP A 75 -18.97 7.83 2.33
CA ASP A 75 -20.09 6.97 1.94
C ASP A 75 -20.25 5.78 2.88
N LYS A 76 -21.48 5.49 3.27
CA LYS A 76 -21.79 4.36 4.14
C LYS A 76 -21.44 3.01 3.52
N VAL A 77 -21.43 2.91 2.19
CA VAL A 77 -21.01 1.69 1.48
C VAL A 77 -19.53 1.42 1.75
N LEU A 78 -18.70 2.46 1.67
CA LEU A 78 -17.27 2.37 2.00
C LEU A 78 -17.05 1.91 3.44
N LEU A 79 -17.80 2.45 4.39
CA LEU A 79 -17.65 2.10 5.81
C LEU A 79 -18.21 0.68 6.14
N ASN A 80 -19.17 0.19 5.38
CA ASN A 80 -19.75 -1.13 5.62
C ASN A 80 -18.76 -2.27 5.38
N LYS A 81 -17.73 -2.07 4.55
CA LYS A 81 -16.72 -3.11 4.29
C LYS A 81 -16.00 -3.55 5.57
N TYR A 82 -15.86 -2.67 6.57
CA TYR A 82 -15.15 -2.99 7.81
C TYR A 82 -15.92 -3.86 8.80
N LYS A 83 -17.27 -4.01 8.65
CA LYS A 83 -18.13 -4.65 9.66
C LYS A 83 -17.90 -6.15 9.86
N ASN A 84 -17.39 -6.86 8.86
CA ASN A 84 -17.33 -8.32 8.84
C ASN A 84 -15.91 -8.88 8.81
N HIS A 85 -14.90 -8.07 9.17
CA HIS A 85 -13.52 -8.51 9.22
C HIS A 85 -13.11 -8.84 10.66
N ASN A 86 -12.32 -9.92 10.80
CA ASN A 86 -11.87 -10.45 12.09
C ASN A 86 -10.35 -10.63 12.16
N SER A 87 -9.61 -10.09 11.20
CA SER A 87 -8.17 -10.19 11.20
C SER A 87 -7.54 -9.07 12.03
N LYS A 88 -6.74 -9.44 13.02
CA LYS A 88 -5.96 -8.47 13.80
C LYS A 88 -4.80 -7.92 13.00
N LEU A 89 -4.39 -6.69 13.28
CA LEU A 89 -3.28 -6.02 12.60
C LEU A 89 -2.01 -6.90 12.54
N HIS A 90 -1.63 -7.50 13.65
CA HIS A 90 -0.46 -8.40 13.68
C HIS A 90 -0.54 -9.54 12.65
N THR A 91 -1.70 -10.19 12.55
CA THR A 91 -1.92 -11.26 11.57
C THR A 91 -1.86 -10.73 10.14
N VAL A 92 -2.42 -9.54 9.89
CA VAL A 92 -2.38 -8.91 8.56
C VAL A 92 -0.95 -8.54 8.17
N LEU A 93 -0.14 -8.04 9.11
CA LEU A 93 1.29 -7.76 8.87
C LEU A 93 2.09 -9.03 8.53
N GLN A 94 1.78 -10.16 9.18
CA GLN A 94 2.41 -11.45 8.84
C GLN A 94 2.06 -11.90 7.42
N ARG A 95 0.78 -11.81 7.03
CA ARG A 95 0.33 -12.12 5.65
C ARG A 95 0.91 -11.15 4.62
N PHE A 96 1.05 -9.86 4.97
CA PHE A 96 1.72 -8.89 4.11
C PHE A 96 3.20 -9.25 3.90
N ARG A 97 3.90 -9.72 4.96
CA ARG A 97 5.27 -10.22 4.87
C ARG A 97 5.37 -11.43 3.92
N GLU A 98 4.42 -12.37 4.02
CA GLU A 98 4.35 -13.53 3.11
C GLU A 98 4.19 -13.06 1.68
N PHE A 99 3.20 -12.19 1.41
CA PHE A 99 2.99 -11.58 0.10
C PHE A 99 4.25 -10.88 -0.43
N TYR A 100 4.89 -10.02 0.37
CA TYR A 100 6.11 -9.32 -0.04
C TYR A 100 7.22 -10.32 -0.42
N ASN A 101 7.45 -11.32 0.42
CA ASN A 101 8.50 -12.32 0.20
C ASN A 101 8.22 -13.20 -1.03
N GLU A 102 6.95 -13.53 -1.29
CA GLU A 102 6.53 -14.28 -2.49
C GLU A 102 6.77 -13.50 -3.77
N HIS A 103 6.72 -12.17 -3.72
CA HIS A 103 6.86 -11.27 -4.87
C HIS A 103 8.25 -10.63 -4.97
N THR A 104 9.23 -11.12 -4.19
CA THR A 104 10.62 -10.68 -4.32
C THR A 104 11.23 -11.11 -5.65
N LEU A 105 11.93 -10.18 -6.30
CA LEU A 105 12.66 -10.47 -7.52
C LEU A 105 13.82 -11.45 -7.20
N ASN A 106 13.87 -12.58 -7.91
CA ASN A 106 14.88 -13.63 -7.71
C ASN A 106 15.02 -14.14 -6.26
N GLY A 107 13.97 -14.01 -5.43
CA GLY A 107 14.04 -14.34 -4.01
C GLY A 107 14.88 -13.35 -3.18
N ASN A 108 15.17 -12.18 -3.74
CA ASN A 108 15.99 -11.16 -3.12
C ASN A 108 15.18 -9.92 -2.74
N ASN A 109 14.96 -9.70 -1.44
CA ASN A 109 14.25 -8.53 -0.93
C ASN A 109 15.06 -7.22 -1.03
N GLU A 110 16.31 -7.27 -1.47
CA GLU A 110 17.16 -6.11 -1.72
C GLU A 110 16.96 -5.50 -3.12
N GLU A 111 16.26 -6.22 -4.01
CA GLU A 111 15.96 -5.78 -5.38
C GLU A 111 14.48 -5.44 -5.59
N THR A 112 13.61 -5.83 -4.64
CA THR A 112 12.18 -5.56 -4.72
C THR A 112 11.85 -4.20 -4.13
N VAL A 113 11.36 -3.31 -4.98
CA VAL A 113 11.10 -1.91 -4.62
C VAL A 113 9.70 -1.77 -4.02
N LEU A 114 9.62 -1.12 -2.85
CA LEU A 114 8.39 -0.76 -2.20
C LEU A 114 8.07 0.71 -2.47
N TRP A 115 6.89 0.98 -3.01
CA TRP A 115 6.41 2.30 -3.39
C TRP A 115 5.27 2.77 -2.50
N GLY A 116 5.29 4.03 -2.07
CA GLY A 116 4.18 4.70 -1.40
C GLY A 116 3.97 6.11 -1.95
N ASN A 117 2.77 6.65 -1.82
CA ASN A 117 2.44 7.98 -2.35
C ASN A 117 2.68 9.09 -1.31
N GLY A 118 3.86 9.14 -0.79
CA GLY A 118 4.36 10.08 0.21
C GLY A 118 5.32 9.37 1.14
N SER A 119 6.58 9.78 1.13
CA SER A 119 7.68 9.15 1.87
C SER A 119 7.48 9.11 3.40
N THR A 120 6.59 9.94 3.91
CA THR A 120 6.34 10.10 5.36
C THR A 120 4.96 9.57 5.79
N MET A 121 4.25 8.87 4.94
CA MET A 121 2.90 8.38 5.21
C MET A 121 2.88 6.85 5.19
N ASP A 122 2.37 6.22 4.14
CA ASP A 122 2.05 4.79 4.10
C ASP A 122 3.18 3.88 4.60
N ILE A 123 4.37 4.01 4.02
CA ILE A 123 5.48 3.11 4.36
C ILE A 123 6.00 3.39 5.78
N THR A 124 6.03 4.64 6.22
CA THR A 124 6.44 5.00 7.58
C THR A 124 5.45 4.48 8.63
N ILE A 125 4.15 4.58 8.36
CA ILE A 125 3.10 4.04 9.24
C ILE A 125 3.17 2.51 9.28
N LEU A 126 3.36 1.87 8.13
CA LEU A 126 3.50 0.41 8.03
C LEU A 126 4.76 -0.08 8.76
N GLN A 127 5.90 0.60 8.60
CA GLN A 127 7.12 0.31 9.35
C GLN A 127 6.88 0.43 10.86
N SER A 128 6.27 1.52 11.31
CA SER A 128 5.91 1.75 12.71
C SER A 128 4.98 0.65 13.26
N ALA A 129 4.14 0.04 12.41
CA ALA A 129 3.31 -1.08 12.82
C ALA A 129 4.13 -2.35 13.07
N TYR A 130 5.12 -2.67 12.24
CA TYR A 130 6.07 -3.75 12.50
C TYR A 130 6.88 -3.51 13.79
N GLU A 131 7.39 -2.29 13.98
CA GLU A 131 8.13 -1.91 15.20
C GLU A 131 7.28 -2.05 16.47
N HIS A 132 5.99 -1.72 16.40
CA HIS A 132 5.04 -1.89 17.51
C HIS A 132 4.97 -3.36 18.00
N PHE A 133 5.01 -4.32 17.08
CA PHE A 133 5.04 -5.75 17.39
C PHE A 133 6.47 -6.30 17.56
N LYS A 134 7.50 -5.44 17.54
CA LYS A 134 8.92 -5.82 17.64
C LYS A 134 9.36 -6.79 16.54
N GLU A 135 8.78 -6.66 15.37
CA GLU A 135 9.11 -7.43 14.18
C GLU A 135 9.90 -6.59 13.16
N PRO A 136 10.89 -7.16 12.47
CA PRO A 136 11.56 -6.49 11.38
C PRO A 136 10.61 -6.34 10.18
N THR A 137 10.77 -5.28 9.39
CA THR A 137 10.10 -5.15 8.10
C THR A 137 10.58 -6.22 7.11
N PRO A 138 9.75 -6.70 6.17
CA PRO A 138 10.21 -7.63 5.13
C PRO A 138 11.10 -6.96 4.07
N TRP A 139 11.05 -5.64 3.93
CA TRP A 139 11.87 -4.85 3.00
C TRP A 139 13.07 -4.22 3.69
N LYS A 140 14.04 -3.80 2.86
CA LYS A 140 15.19 -2.99 3.30
C LYS A 140 14.90 -1.50 3.09
N TYR A 141 15.45 -0.62 3.95
CA TYR A 141 15.17 0.82 3.89
C TYR A 141 15.59 1.47 2.55
N TRP A 142 16.59 0.93 1.87
CA TRP A 142 17.11 1.47 0.60
C TRP A 142 16.30 1.09 -0.64
N VAL A 143 15.34 0.16 -0.53
CA VAL A 143 14.41 -0.19 -1.63
C VAL A 143 13.09 0.56 -1.54
N VAL A 144 12.96 1.52 -0.62
CA VAL A 144 11.75 2.34 -0.48
C VAL A 144 11.81 3.52 -1.43
N ASN A 145 10.79 3.67 -2.25
CA ASN A 145 10.64 4.77 -3.20
C ASN A 145 9.35 5.57 -2.95
N ASP A 146 9.40 6.85 -3.31
CA ASP A 146 8.29 7.79 -3.16
C ASP A 146 7.72 8.20 -4.53
N VAL A 147 6.47 7.85 -4.75
CA VAL A 147 5.73 8.19 -5.97
C VAL A 147 5.63 9.70 -6.16
N ARG A 148 5.33 10.44 -5.09
CA ARG A 148 5.12 11.90 -5.15
C ARG A 148 6.37 12.63 -5.62
N THR A 149 7.54 12.19 -5.20
CA THR A 149 8.82 12.76 -5.64
C THR A 149 9.01 12.59 -7.15
N ILE A 150 8.73 11.40 -7.68
CA ILE A 150 8.85 11.15 -9.12
C ILE A 150 7.82 11.96 -9.92
N VAL A 151 6.57 11.96 -9.48
CA VAL A 151 5.46 12.62 -10.18
C VAL A 151 5.63 14.14 -10.20
N ASN A 152 6.29 14.73 -9.21
CA ASN A 152 6.61 16.17 -9.19
C ASN A 152 7.60 16.58 -10.29
N LEU A 153 8.27 15.64 -10.97
CA LEU A 153 9.11 15.94 -12.14
C LEU A 153 8.25 16.28 -13.37
N ASN A 154 7.01 15.80 -13.45
CA ASN A 154 6.04 16.14 -14.49
C ASN A 154 4.59 16.09 -13.92
N PRO A 155 4.17 17.10 -13.12
CA PRO A 155 2.91 17.07 -12.40
C PRO A 155 1.66 17.09 -13.28
N GLU A 156 1.77 17.53 -14.53
CA GLU A 156 0.65 17.56 -15.48
C GLU A 156 0.15 16.15 -15.81
N ILE A 157 1.02 15.13 -15.74
CA ILE A 157 0.61 13.73 -15.97
C ILE A 157 -0.43 13.31 -14.91
N LYS A 158 -0.12 13.51 -13.62
CA LYS A 158 -1.05 13.19 -12.54
C LYS A 158 -2.35 14.00 -12.65
N LYS A 159 -2.24 15.30 -12.95
CA LYS A 159 -3.39 16.17 -13.07
C LYS A 159 -4.37 15.76 -14.16
N ASN A 160 -3.85 15.20 -15.25
CA ASN A 160 -4.65 14.74 -16.39
C ASN A 160 -5.00 13.25 -16.32
N CYS A 161 -4.51 12.52 -15.32
CA CYS A 161 -4.79 11.10 -15.14
C CYS A 161 -6.18 10.93 -14.52
N THR A 162 -7.11 10.37 -15.28
CA THR A 162 -8.47 10.09 -14.78
C THR A 162 -8.42 8.95 -13.76
N PHE A 163 -9.06 9.16 -12.61
CA PHE A 163 -9.26 8.12 -11.61
C PHE A 163 -10.32 7.12 -12.08
N GLU A 164 -10.03 5.85 -11.93
CA GLU A 164 -10.93 4.74 -12.24
C GLU A 164 -11.15 3.91 -10.97
N GLY A 165 -12.39 3.61 -10.61
CA GLY A 165 -12.75 2.88 -9.38
C GLY A 165 -13.29 3.79 -8.28
N ASP A 166 -13.22 3.31 -7.04
CA ASP A 166 -13.73 3.98 -5.85
C ASP A 166 -12.60 4.71 -5.11
N LYS A 167 -12.73 6.02 -4.90
CA LYS A 167 -11.78 6.79 -4.08
C LYS A 167 -11.81 6.29 -2.64
N HIS A 168 -10.64 6.22 -2.01
CA HIS A 168 -10.46 5.65 -0.67
C HIS A 168 -10.73 4.14 -0.60
N ASP A 169 -10.73 3.46 -1.75
CA ASP A 169 -10.41 2.05 -1.83
C ASP A 169 -8.92 1.91 -2.10
N PRO A 170 -8.12 1.36 -1.17
CA PRO A 170 -6.66 1.43 -1.28
C PRO A 170 -6.11 0.58 -2.45
N VAL A 171 -6.87 -0.38 -2.99
CA VAL A 171 -6.48 -1.10 -4.20
C VAL A 171 -6.62 -0.22 -5.43
N ASP A 172 -7.74 0.53 -5.54
CA ASP A 172 -7.96 1.43 -6.65
C ASP A 172 -7.04 2.65 -6.58
N ASP A 173 -6.74 3.13 -5.37
CA ASP A 173 -5.72 4.16 -5.16
C ASP A 173 -4.33 3.67 -5.58
N CYS A 174 -3.90 2.45 -5.24
CA CYS A 174 -2.68 1.84 -5.75
C CYS A 174 -2.64 1.79 -7.28
N ARG A 175 -3.72 1.32 -7.93
CA ARG A 175 -3.82 1.24 -9.40
C ARG A 175 -3.69 2.61 -10.06
N HIS A 176 -4.36 3.60 -9.51
CA HIS A 176 -4.27 4.98 -9.98
C HIS A 176 -2.85 5.54 -9.81
N GLN A 177 -2.20 5.29 -8.67
CA GLN A 177 -0.83 5.69 -8.38
C GLN A 177 0.15 5.04 -9.37
N ILE A 178 0.01 3.75 -9.65
CA ILE A 178 0.82 3.02 -10.63
C ILE A 178 0.67 3.64 -12.03
N LYS A 179 -0.57 3.96 -12.46
CA LYS A 179 -0.86 4.52 -13.77
C LYS A 179 -0.07 5.81 -14.02
N TYR A 180 -0.22 6.81 -13.16
CA TYR A 180 0.48 8.08 -13.36
C TYR A 180 1.99 8.02 -13.04
N LEU A 181 2.43 7.11 -12.15
CA LEU A 181 3.86 6.87 -11.90
C LEU A 181 4.55 6.36 -13.17
N VAL A 182 4.00 5.31 -13.79
CA VAL A 182 4.57 4.70 -14.99
C VAL A 182 4.59 5.69 -16.16
N GLU A 183 3.53 6.46 -16.35
CA GLU A 183 3.50 7.51 -17.38
C GLU A 183 4.55 8.58 -17.12
N THR A 184 4.76 8.98 -15.85
CA THR A 184 5.81 9.93 -15.50
C THR A 184 7.21 9.37 -15.77
N LEU A 185 7.49 8.13 -15.36
CA LEU A 185 8.77 7.46 -15.63
C LEU A 185 9.08 7.42 -17.14
N LYS A 186 8.09 7.07 -17.97
CA LYS A 186 8.23 7.09 -19.44
C LYS A 186 8.52 8.48 -20.00
N SER A 187 7.98 9.53 -19.37
CA SER A 187 8.15 10.91 -19.85
C SER A 187 9.55 11.47 -19.59
N ILE A 188 10.22 11.02 -18.53
CA ILE A 188 11.55 11.50 -18.13
C ILE A 188 12.69 10.67 -18.72
N GLN A 189 12.41 9.52 -19.33
CA GLN A 189 13.39 8.68 -20.02
C GLN A 189 13.59 9.04 -21.52
N LYS A 190 12.80 9.99 -22.00
CA LYS A 190 12.89 10.53 -23.38
C LYS A 190 13.83 11.73 -23.43
#